data_3a419d7f82f7ae1007c683b861c9556f
#
_entry.id   3a419d7f82f7ae1007c683b861c9556f
#
_cell.length_a   1.000
_cell.length_b   1.000
_cell.length_c   1.000
_cell.angle_alpha   90.00
_cell.angle_beta   90.00
_cell.angle_gamma   90.00
#
_symmetry.space_group_name_H-M   'P 1'
#
loop_
_entity.id
_entity.type
_entity.pdbx_description
1 polymer ?
#
loop_
_entity_poly.entity_id
_entity_poly.type
_entity_poly.pdbx_seq_one_letter_code
_entity_poly.pdbx_strand_id
1 'polypeptide(L)'
;RAVHFLRQMCASLAEAHEAGLIHRDIKPANVYVCRYGREVDFIKVLDFGLVKRRPTEAGAGELTVDEGPSGTPAFMSPEQALGEGRVDARSDLYAVGGVAYWLLTGSLVFEGATPMETLVMQVHRVPEPPSHRTELLVPPELESIVLDCLAKDPGDRPQTADQLAARLAAVPLVPEWTDSRARQWWARHRPSDDRVERVLEEAVG
;
A
#
# COMPACT_ATOMS: atom_id res chain seq x y z
N ARG A 1 -3.01 -12.95 -6.91
CA ARG A 1 -3.61 -11.64 -7.14
C ARG A 1 -2.91 -10.56 -6.33
N ALA A 2 -2.62 -10.78 -5.03
CA ALA A 2 -1.93 -9.80 -4.21
C ALA A 2 -0.62 -9.30 -4.85
N VAL A 3 0.26 -10.20 -5.32
CA VAL A 3 1.50 -9.83 -6.01
C VAL A 3 1.26 -8.97 -7.25
N HIS A 4 0.20 -9.27 -8.03
CA HIS A 4 -0.18 -8.44 -9.18
C HIS A 4 -0.52 -7.00 -8.77
N PHE A 5 -1.26 -6.82 -7.68
CA PHE A 5 -1.59 -5.49 -7.15
C PHE A 5 -0.36 -4.76 -6.62
N LEU A 6 0.45 -5.45 -5.82
CA LEU A 6 1.66 -4.86 -5.24
C LEU A 6 2.65 -4.39 -6.31
N ARG A 7 2.81 -5.14 -7.40
CA ARG A 7 3.68 -4.73 -8.51
C ARG A 7 3.19 -3.45 -9.19
N GLN A 8 1.89 -3.30 -9.40
CA GLN A 8 1.32 -2.07 -9.96
C GLN A 8 1.46 -0.89 -8.99
N MET A 9 1.27 -1.11 -7.68
CA MET A 9 1.55 -0.09 -6.67
C MET A 9 3.01 0.35 -6.71
N CYS A 10 3.94 -0.59 -6.81
CA CYS A 10 5.37 -0.28 -6.94
C CYS A 10 5.66 0.54 -8.21
N ALA A 11 5.04 0.22 -9.34
CA ALA A 11 5.23 1.00 -10.58
C ALA A 11 4.76 2.45 -10.41
N SER A 12 3.59 2.66 -9.79
CA SER A 12 3.07 4.01 -9.50
C SER A 12 3.96 4.77 -8.52
N LEU A 13 4.50 4.09 -7.50
CA LEU A 13 5.41 4.69 -6.53
C LEU A 13 6.77 5.00 -7.14
N ALA A 14 7.31 4.16 -8.03
CA ALA A 14 8.58 4.41 -8.71
C ALA A 14 8.53 5.72 -9.48
N GLU A 15 7.49 5.93 -10.30
CA GLU A 15 7.27 7.16 -11.06
C GLU A 15 7.19 8.39 -10.14
N ALA A 16 6.47 8.30 -9.04
CA ALA A 16 6.36 9.38 -8.07
C ALA A 16 7.69 9.68 -7.38
N HIS A 17 8.42 8.65 -6.97
CA HIS A 17 9.70 8.78 -6.29
C HIS A 17 10.78 9.37 -7.21
N GLU A 18 10.79 9.02 -8.51
CA GLU A 18 11.64 9.64 -9.52
C GLU A 18 11.35 11.14 -9.68
N ALA A 19 10.08 11.53 -9.55
CA ALA A 19 9.67 12.94 -9.52
C ALA A 19 9.94 13.66 -8.18
N GLY A 20 10.57 12.98 -7.21
CA GLY A 20 10.85 13.52 -5.87
C GLY A 20 9.62 13.59 -4.96
N LEU A 21 8.53 12.91 -5.30
CA LEU A 21 7.31 12.87 -4.51
C LEU A 21 7.29 11.63 -3.61
N ILE A 22 6.97 11.81 -2.34
CA ILE A 22 6.77 10.74 -1.37
C ILE A 22 5.29 10.77 -0.97
N HIS A 23 4.62 9.61 -1.02
CA HIS A 23 3.18 9.50 -0.77
C HIS A 23 2.82 9.72 0.70
N ARG A 24 3.53 9.07 1.62
CA ARG A 24 3.41 9.18 3.10
C ARG A 24 2.13 8.64 3.72
N ASP A 25 1.12 8.25 2.95
CA ASP A 25 -0.15 7.71 3.46
C ASP A 25 -0.65 6.54 2.58
N ILE A 26 0.25 5.61 2.25
CA ILE A 26 -0.10 4.36 1.57
C ILE A 26 -0.89 3.48 2.54
N LYS A 27 -2.11 3.11 2.11
CA LYS A 27 -3.03 2.25 2.86
C LYS A 27 -4.10 1.69 1.92
N PRO A 28 -4.85 0.65 2.30
CA PRO A 28 -5.90 0.08 1.44
C PRO A 28 -6.94 1.11 0.97
N ALA A 29 -7.29 2.10 1.79
CA ALA A 29 -8.25 3.15 1.43
C ALA A 29 -7.76 4.06 0.29
N ASN A 30 -6.44 4.18 0.09
CA ASN A 30 -5.83 4.98 -0.97
C ASN A 30 -5.40 4.13 -2.18
N VAL A 31 -5.76 2.84 -2.21
CA VAL A 31 -5.46 1.92 -3.31
C VAL A 31 -6.75 1.43 -3.93
N TYR A 32 -7.05 1.90 -5.11
CA TYR A 32 -8.30 1.60 -5.79
C TYR A 32 -8.10 0.57 -6.89
N VAL A 33 -8.85 -0.54 -6.80
CA VAL A 33 -8.85 -1.60 -7.83
C VAL A 33 -10.01 -1.35 -8.78
N CYS A 34 -9.73 -1.14 -10.06
CA CYS A 34 -10.75 -0.80 -11.04
C CYS A 34 -10.57 -1.51 -12.38
N ARG A 35 -11.51 -1.26 -13.28
CA ARG A 35 -11.36 -1.50 -14.71
C ARG A 35 -10.92 -0.20 -15.37
N TYR A 36 -9.94 -0.28 -16.27
CA TYR A 36 -9.48 0.85 -17.06
C TYR A 36 -9.45 0.47 -18.54
N GLY A 37 -10.45 0.91 -19.27
CA GLY A 37 -10.68 0.44 -20.63
C GLY A 37 -10.91 -1.09 -20.68
N ARG A 38 -10.03 -1.81 -21.37
CA ARG A 38 -10.07 -3.28 -21.46
C ARG A 38 -9.28 -3.99 -20.35
N GLU A 39 -8.53 -3.25 -19.57
CA GLU A 39 -7.74 -3.79 -18.46
C GLU A 39 -8.63 -3.99 -17.23
N VAL A 40 -8.45 -5.12 -16.57
CA VAL A 40 -9.08 -5.46 -15.30
C VAL A 40 -8.01 -5.59 -14.23
N ASP A 41 -8.40 -5.44 -12.97
CA ASP A 41 -7.44 -5.42 -11.86
C ASP A 41 -6.40 -4.28 -11.97
N PHE A 42 -6.80 -3.16 -12.62
CA PHE A 42 -5.96 -1.99 -12.69
C PHE A 42 -5.93 -1.28 -11.33
N ILE A 43 -4.73 -0.96 -10.85
CA ILE A 43 -4.52 -0.27 -9.57
C ILE A 43 -4.30 1.21 -9.81
N LYS A 44 -5.07 2.03 -9.08
CA LYS A 44 -4.82 3.46 -8.94
C LYS A 44 -4.43 3.74 -7.50
N VAL A 45 -3.25 4.33 -7.31
CA VAL A 45 -2.84 4.91 -6.03
C VAL A 45 -3.36 6.34 -6.02
N LEU A 46 -4.17 6.65 -5.01
CA LEU A 46 -4.86 7.94 -4.87
C LEU A 46 -4.17 8.79 -3.80
N ASP A 47 -4.41 10.10 -3.86
CA ASP A 47 -4.01 11.08 -2.83
C ASP A 47 -2.51 11.17 -2.58
N PHE A 48 -1.71 11.25 -3.66
CA PHE A 48 -0.29 11.58 -3.55
C PHE A 48 -0.11 12.94 -2.86
N GLY A 49 0.36 12.89 -1.61
CA GLY A 49 0.99 14.02 -0.93
C GLY A 49 0.24 15.35 -0.87
N LEU A 50 -1.10 15.36 -1.00
CA LEU A 50 -1.88 16.61 -0.96
C LEU A 50 -1.85 17.32 0.39
N VAL A 51 -1.26 16.71 1.43
CA VAL A 51 -1.16 17.34 2.75
C VAL A 51 0.19 17.01 3.37
N LYS A 52 1.15 17.88 3.21
CA LYS A 52 2.11 18.38 4.19
C LYS A 52 3.33 18.99 3.54
N ARG A 53 3.12 20.19 2.99
CA ARG A 53 4.20 21.16 3.02
C ARG A 53 4.52 21.38 4.50
N ARG A 54 5.78 21.10 4.90
CA ARG A 54 6.31 21.71 6.11
C ARG A 54 5.98 23.20 6.05
N PRO A 55 5.58 23.84 7.16
CA PRO A 55 5.65 25.29 7.23
C PRO A 55 7.12 25.65 7.03
N THR A 56 7.50 26.04 5.82
CA THR A 56 8.72 26.82 5.61
C THR A 56 8.55 28.10 6.38
N GLU A 57 9.53 28.41 7.20
CA GLU A 57 9.75 29.63 7.94
C GLU A 57 9.07 30.87 7.33
N ALA A 58 7.87 31.19 7.77
CA ALA A 58 7.26 32.51 7.67
C ALA A 58 6.02 32.58 8.59
N GLY A 59 6.20 33.17 9.76
CA GLY A 59 5.11 33.70 10.56
C GLY A 59 4.69 32.83 11.74
N ALA A 60 5.13 33.23 12.92
CA ALA A 60 4.54 32.86 14.19
C ALA A 60 3.04 33.19 14.18
N GLY A 61 2.18 32.19 14.22
CA GLY A 61 0.73 32.38 14.31
C GLY A 61 0.03 31.03 14.50
N GLU A 62 -0.39 30.81 15.74
CA GLU A 62 -1.35 29.83 16.21
C GLU A 62 -1.00 28.35 15.99
N LEU A 63 -0.40 27.78 17.03
CA LEU A 63 -0.42 26.35 17.33
C LEU A 63 -1.87 25.91 17.57
N THR A 64 -2.52 25.40 16.56
CA THR A 64 -3.73 24.60 16.77
C THR A 64 -3.31 23.24 17.31
N VAL A 65 -3.65 23.01 18.56
CA VAL A 65 -3.30 21.83 19.40
C VAL A 65 -4.11 20.59 19.00
N ASP A 66 -4.29 20.30 17.70
CA ASP A 66 -5.12 19.17 17.24
C ASP A 66 -4.48 18.30 16.16
N GLU A 67 -3.16 18.40 15.94
CA GLU A 67 -2.46 17.56 14.98
C GLU A 67 -1.60 16.50 15.68
N GLY A 68 -2.27 15.42 16.10
CA GLY A 68 -1.60 14.14 16.27
C GLY A 68 -0.94 13.67 14.95
N PRO A 69 -0.06 12.65 14.95
CA PRO A 69 0.64 12.19 13.75
C PRO A 69 -0.37 11.94 12.63
N SER A 70 -0.27 12.74 11.56
CA SER A 70 -1.23 12.71 10.43
C SER A 70 -0.98 11.46 9.59
N GLY A 71 -1.96 10.59 9.58
CA GLY A 71 -1.97 9.33 8.83
C GLY A 71 -2.73 8.25 9.61
N THR A 72 -2.90 7.08 9.00
CA THR A 72 -3.51 5.92 9.65
C THR A 72 -2.43 5.16 10.40
N PRO A 73 -2.40 5.13 11.74
CA PRO A 73 -1.31 4.55 12.55
C PRO A 73 -0.89 3.14 12.14
N ALA A 74 -1.85 2.34 11.67
CA ALA A 74 -1.63 0.95 11.29
C ALA A 74 -0.70 0.74 10.07
N PHE A 75 -0.46 1.79 9.26
CA PHE A 75 0.39 1.74 8.07
C PHE A 75 1.58 2.69 8.13
N MET A 76 1.73 3.44 9.20
CA MET A 76 2.86 4.35 9.39
C MET A 76 4.17 3.60 9.56
N SER A 77 5.21 4.07 8.92
CA SER A 77 6.57 3.60 9.18
C SER A 77 7.08 4.07 10.55
N PRO A 78 8.08 3.38 11.14
CA PRO A 78 8.68 3.76 12.41
C PRO A 78 9.14 5.22 12.46
N GLU A 79 9.82 5.68 11.41
CA GLU A 79 10.32 7.06 11.30
C GLU A 79 9.20 8.10 11.20
N GLN A 80 8.06 7.74 10.58
CA GLN A 80 6.87 8.59 10.59
C GLN A 80 6.23 8.65 11.97
N ALA A 81 6.14 7.51 12.66
CA ALA A 81 5.57 7.41 14.01
C ALA A 81 6.40 8.21 15.03
N LEU A 82 7.70 8.24 14.88
CA LEU A 82 8.62 9.01 15.73
C LEU A 82 8.64 10.51 15.38
N GLY A 83 8.07 10.92 14.25
CA GLY A 83 8.18 12.30 13.78
C GLY A 83 9.58 12.69 13.37
N GLU A 84 10.46 11.71 13.11
CA GLU A 84 11.83 11.95 12.69
C GLU A 84 11.90 12.56 11.30
N GLY A 85 12.72 13.61 11.15
CA GLY A 85 12.73 14.46 9.96
C GLY A 85 13.24 13.83 8.66
N ARG A 86 13.44 12.51 8.60
CA ARG A 86 13.99 11.77 7.45
C ARG A 86 13.01 10.76 6.87
N VAL A 87 11.77 11.18 6.64
CA VAL A 87 10.81 10.38 5.88
C VAL A 87 11.18 10.46 4.40
N ASP A 88 11.54 9.33 3.81
CA ASP A 88 11.89 9.19 2.39
C ASP A 88 11.03 8.12 1.68
N ALA A 89 11.37 7.78 0.44
CA ALA A 89 10.66 6.79 -0.40
C ALA A 89 10.49 5.42 0.30
N ARG A 90 11.43 5.03 1.18
CA ARG A 90 11.39 3.75 1.90
C ARG A 90 10.29 3.70 2.97
N SER A 91 9.77 4.86 3.39
CA SER A 91 8.59 4.92 4.25
C SER A 91 7.33 4.43 3.50
N ASP A 92 7.20 4.77 2.21
CA ASP A 92 6.12 4.24 1.37
C ASP A 92 6.26 2.73 1.17
N LEU A 93 7.50 2.21 1.03
CA LEU A 93 7.74 0.77 0.88
C LEU A 93 7.41 0.00 2.16
N TYR A 94 7.62 0.59 3.35
CA TYR A 94 7.12 0.02 4.60
C TYR A 94 5.60 -0.10 4.58
N ALA A 95 4.90 0.96 4.18
CA ALA A 95 3.44 0.96 4.09
C ALA A 95 2.92 -0.04 3.03
N VAL A 96 3.63 -0.21 1.89
CA VAL A 96 3.36 -1.30 0.93
C VAL A 96 3.48 -2.66 1.59
N GLY A 97 4.49 -2.87 2.45
CA GLY A 97 4.62 -4.08 3.28
C GLY A 97 3.40 -4.31 4.17
N GLY A 98 2.88 -3.26 4.82
CA GLY A 98 1.66 -3.30 5.61
C GLY A 98 0.41 -3.66 4.79
N VAL A 99 0.28 -3.09 3.58
CA VAL A 99 -0.80 -3.44 2.64
C VAL A 99 -0.66 -4.89 2.16
N ALA A 100 0.55 -5.33 1.85
CA ALA A 100 0.82 -6.72 1.45
C ALA A 100 0.43 -7.70 2.56
N TYR A 101 0.82 -7.41 3.79
CA TYR A 101 0.45 -8.20 4.96
C TYR A 101 -1.08 -8.32 5.10
N TRP A 102 -1.78 -7.20 5.01
CA TRP A 102 -3.23 -7.16 5.07
C TRP A 102 -3.90 -7.95 3.93
N LEU A 103 -3.38 -7.84 2.70
CA LEU A 103 -3.89 -8.62 1.54
C LEU A 103 -3.72 -10.13 1.71
N LEU A 104 -2.71 -10.58 2.46
CA LEU A 104 -2.42 -11.99 2.68
C LEU A 104 -3.18 -12.57 3.88
N THR A 105 -3.39 -11.76 4.92
CA THR A 105 -3.91 -12.25 6.21
C THR A 105 -5.32 -11.75 6.54
N GLY A 106 -5.79 -10.69 5.89
CA GLY A 106 -7.00 -9.96 6.29
C GLY A 106 -6.86 -9.18 7.60
N SER A 107 -5.65 -9.11 8.18
CA SER A 107 -5.37 -8.48 9.47
C SER A 107 -4.31 -7.40 9.35
N LEU A 108 -4.32 -6.43 10.26
CA LEU A 108 -3.24 -5.45 10.38
C LEU A 108 -1.97 -6.10 10.93
N VAL A 109 -0.79 -5.55 10.57
CA VAL A 109 0.49 -6.00 11.15
C VAL A 109 0.49 -5.83 12.65
N PHE A 110 0.07 -4.65 13.10
CA PHE A 110 -0.07 -4.28 14.50
C PHE A 110 -1.42 -3.60 14.72
N GLU A 111 -2.08 -3.97 15.82
CA GLU A 111 -3.36 -3.40 16.25
C GLU A 111 -3.31 -3.24 17.77
N GLY A 112 -3.16 -2.03 18.24
CA GLY A 112 -3.21 -1.66 19.64
C GLY A 112 -4.62 -1.23 20.07
N ALA A 113 -4.89 -1.21 21.35
CA ALA A 113 -6.15 -0.73 21.90
C ALA A 113 -6.36 0.78 21.67
N THR A 114 -5.28 1.53 21.40
CA THR A 114 -5.29 2.95 21.07
C THR A 114 -4.40 3.24 19.87
N PRO A 115 -4.65 4.37 19.16
CA PRO A 115 -3.75 4.82 18.09
C PRO A 115 -2.28 4.94 18.55
N MET A 116 -2.04 5.46 19.75
CA MET A 116 -0.71 5.61 20.33
C MET A 116 -0.04 4.25 20.57
N GLU A 117 -0.77 3.26 21.08
CA GLU A 117 -0.24 1.91 21.26
C GLU A 117 0.16 1.28 19.92
N THR A 118 -0.66 1.47 18.88
CA THR A 118 -0.32 1.03 17.52
C THR A 118 0.98 1.68 17.04
N LEU A 119 1.17 2.99 17.25
CA LEU A 119 2.41 3.68 16.89
C LEU A 119 3.63 3.12 17.66
N VAL A 120 3.49 2.84 18.95
CA VAL A 120 4.56 2.21 19.75
C VAL A 120 4.90 0.83 19.18
N MET A 121 3.90 0.05 18.78
CA MET A 121 4.14 -1.25 18.13
C MET A 121 4.84 -1.09 16.78
N GLN A 122 4.47 -0.09 15.95
CA GLN A 122 5.16 0.20 14.68
C GLN A 122 6.66 0.43 14.90
N VAL A 123 7.03 1.10 15.97
CA VAL A 123 8.44 1.41 16.26
C VAL A 123 9.20 0.19 16.80
N HIS A 124 8.59 -0.55 17.73
CA HIS A 124 9.35 -1.50 18.56
C HIS A 124 9.02 -2.98 18.33
N ARG A 125 7.78 -3.31 17.89
CA ARG A 125 7.36 -4.70 17.83
C ARG A 125 7.81 -5.35 16.52
N VAL A 126 8.39 -6.55 16.61
CA VAL A 126 8.70 -7.38 15.44
C VAL A 126 7.40 -7.88 14.82
N PRO A 127 7.20 -7.77 13.50
CA PRO A 127 6.02 -8.30 12.84
C PRO A 127 6.01 -9.84 12.91
N GLU A 128 4.85 -10.39 13.19
CA GLU A 128 4.63 -11.83 13.09
C GLU A 128 4.59 -12.23 11.60
N PRO A 129 5.19 -13.38 11.20
CA PRO A 129 5.12 -13.83 9.81
C PRO A 129 3.67 -13.96 9.31
N PRO A 130 3.36 -13.52 8.07
CA PRO A 130 2.02 -13.67 7.49
C PRO A 130 1.49 -15.11 7.56
N SER A 131 2.34 -16.11 7.33
CA SER A 131 1.97 -17.53 7.37
C SER A 131 1.42 -18.01 8.72
N HIS A 132 1.73 -17.29 9.82
CA HIS A 132 1.19 -17.61 11.15
C HIS A 132 -0.20 -17.00 11.39
N ARG A 133 -0.68 -16.13 10.48
CA ARG A 133 -1.93 -15.37 10.63
C ARG A 133 -2.97 -15.67 9.54
N THR A 134 -2.69 -16.65 8.70
CA THR A 134 -3.63 -17.12 7.66
C THR A 134 -3.52 -18.63 7.48
N GLU A 135 -4.62 -19.27 7.13
CA GLU A 135 -4.64 -20.68 6.70
C GLU A 135 -4.25 -20.86 5.23
N LEU A 136 -4.12 -19.75 4.49
CA LEU A 136 -3.70 -19.78 3.09
C LEU A 136 -2.20 -20.07 3.00
N LEU A 137 -1.81 -20.83 1.98
CA LEU A 137 -0.39 -21.06 1.70
C LEU A 137 0.26 -19.76 1.22
N VAL A 138 1.15 -19.21 2.02
CA VAL A 138 1.96 -18.05 1.66
C VAL A 138 3.32 -18.56 1.16
N PRO A 139 3.74 -18.23 -0.08
CA PRO A 139 5.09 -18.60 -0.57
C PRO A 139 6.16 -17.99 0.35
N PRO A 140 7.18 -18.75 0.76
CA PRO A 140 8.25 -18.25 1.65
C PRO A 140 8.96 -17.02 1.11
N GLU A 141 9.15 -16.95 -0.21
CA GLU A 141 9.77 -15.81 -0.88
C GLU A 141 8.91 -14.55 -0.75
N LEU A 142 7.57 -14.67 -0.84
CA LEU A 142 6.64 -13.56 -0.65
C LEU A 142 6.62 -13.11 0.80
N GLU A 143 6.61 -14.04 1.74
CA GLU A 143 6.68 -13.76 3.17
C GLU A 143 7.95 -12.98 3.52
N SER A 144 9.11 -13.45 3.04
CA SER A 144 10.39 -12.74 3.24
C SER A 144 10.35 -11.32 2.70
N ILE A 145 9.80 -11.09 1.49
CA ILE A 145 9.68 -9.76 0.91
C ILE A 145 8.82 -8.85 1.79
N VAL A 146 7.69 -9.35 2.30
CA VAL A 146 6.80 -8.58 3.17
C VAL A 146 7.50 -8.21 4.48
N LEU A 147 8.20 -9.15 5.09
CA LEU A 147 8.93 -8.90 6.35
C LEU A 147 10.09 -7.92 6.15
N ASP A 148 10.81 -8.01 5.03
CA ASP A 148 11.87 -7.05 4.70
C ASP A 148 11.31 -5.63 4.50
N CYS A 149 10.14 -5.46 3.87
CA CYS A 149 9.47 -4.17 3.81
C CYS A 149 9.13 -3.62 5.20
N LEU A 150 8.78 -4.50 6.15
CA LEU A 150 8.40 -4.16 7.52
C LEU A 150 9.60 -4.04 8.48
N ALA A 151 10.83 -4.09 7.98
CA ALA A 151 12.04 -3.85 8.77
C ALA A 151 11.99 -2.45 9.41
N LYS A 152 12.45 -2.38 10.68
CA LYS A 152 12.40 -1.12 11.44
C LYS A 152 13.41 -0.11 10.93
N ASP A 153 14.64 -0.55 10.63
CA ASP A 153 15.63 0.28 9.97
C ASP A 153 15.29 0.41 8.47
N PRO A 154 15.15 1.63 7.93
CA PRO A 154 14.98 1.83 6.49
C PRO A 154 16.12 1.24 5.64
N GLY A 155 17.33 1.07 6.22
CA GLY A 155 18.46 0.44 5.53
C GLY A 155 18.26 -1.04 5.21
N ASP A 156 17.46 -1.74 6.01
CA ASP A 156 17.17 -3.17 5.85
C ASP A 156 16.00 -3.44 4.89
N ARG A 157 15.29 -2.39 4.46
CA ARG A 157 14.16 -2.49 3.52
C ARG A 157 14.65 -2.54 2.06
N PRO A 158 13.79 -2.95 1.10
CA PRO A 158 14.03 -2.63 -0.30
C PRO A 158 14.31 -1.13 -0.47
N GLN A 159 15.34 -0.78 -1.24
CA GLN A 159 15.79 0.62 -1.31
C GLN A 159 15.02 1.44 -2.35
N THR A 160 14.39 0.78 -3.34
CA THR A 160 13.55 1.44 -4.35
C THR A 160 12.29 0.63 -4.63
N ALA A 161 11.27 1.29 -5.16
CA ALA A 161 10.04 0.64 -5.60
C ALA A 161 10.31 -0.36 -6.74
N ASP A 162 11.26 -0.08 -7.63
CA ASP A 162 11.67 -1.00 -8.70
C ASP A 162 12.33 -2.25 -8.14
N GLN A 163 13.20 -2.12 -7.14
CA GLN A 163 13.79 -3.26 -6.47
C GLN A 163 12.72 -4.17 -5.85
N LEU A 164 11.74 -3.58 -5.19
CA LEU A 164 10.60 -4.31 -4.63
C LEU A 164 9.78 -4.98 -5.73
N ALA A 165 9.47 -4.28 -6.83
CA ALA A 165 8.73 -4.81 -7.96
C ALA A 165 9.45 -6.01 -8.61
N ALA A 166 10.77 -5.92 -8.77
CA ALA A 166 11.59 -7.00 -9.32
C ALA A 166 11.58 -8.25 -8.41
N ARG A 167 11.71 -8.06 -7.10
CA ARG A 167 11.61 -9.16 -6.12
C ARG A 167 10.23 -9.83 -6.16
N LEU A 168 9.16 -9.03 -6.19
CA LEU A 168 7.78 -9.54 -6.30
C LEU A 168 7.55 -10.30 -7.61
N ALA A 169 8.16 -9.85 -8.73
CA ALA A 169 8.07 -10.54 -10.01
C ALA A 169 8.76 -11.92 -10.03
N ALA A 170 9.78 -12.10 -9.19
CA ALA A 170 10.52 -13.36 -9.08
C ALA A 170 9.84 -14.41 -8.19
N VAL A 171 8.76 -14.06 -7.47
CA VAL A 171 8.03 -15.01 -6.60
C VAL A 171 7.37 -16.10 -7.46
N PRO A 172 7.66 -17.40 -7.21
CA PRO A 172 7.02 -18.48 -7.94
C PRO A 172 5.57 -18.65 -7.53
N LEU A 173 4.64 -18.19 -8.35
CA LEU A 173 3.20 -18.28 -8.10
C LEU A 173 2.56 -19.40 -8.91
N VAL A 174 1.98 -20.38 -8.23
CA VAL A 174 1.22 -21.46 -8.87
C VAL A 174 -0.17 -21.55 -8.24
N PRO A 175 -1.22 -21.34 -9.03
CA PRO A 175 -1.24 -20.91 -10.43
C PRO A 175 -1.01 -19.40 -10.58
N GLU A 176 -0.39 -19.00 -11.68
CA GLU A 176 -0.15 -17.59 -12.00
C GLU A 176 -1.47 -16.80 -12.10
N TRP A 177 -1.44 -15.54 -11.68
CA TRP A 177 -2.57 -14.62 -11.87
C TRP A 177 -2.49 -13.98 -13.25
N THR A 178 -3.39 -14.41 -14.16
CA THR A 178 -3.44 -13.95 -15.55
C THR A 178 -4.64 -13.02 -15.78
N ASP A 179 -4.61 -12.26 -16.87
CA ASP A 179 -5.73 -11.45 -17.33
C ASP A 179 -7.03 -12.25 -17.49
N SER A 180 -6.94 -13.49 -17.97
CA SER A 180 -8.09 -14.36 -18.11
C SER A 180 -8.73 -14.66 -16.76
N ARG A 181 -7.90 -14.97 -15.74
CA ARG A 181 -8.39 -15.21 -14.37
C ARG A 181 -8.96 -13.94 -13.74
N ALA A 182 -8.33 -12.80 -13.99
CA ALA A 182 -8.83 -11.51 -13.54
C ALA A 182 -10.23 -11.22 -14.12
N ARG A 183 -10.40 -11.38 -15.46
CA ARG A 183 -11.72 -11.20 -16.11
C ARG A 183 -12.79 -12.15 -15.57
N GLN A 184 -12.45 -13.43 -15.35
CA GLN A 184 -13.37 -14.40 -14.74
C GLN A 184 -13.77 -14.01 -13.34
N TRP A 185 -12.79 -13.51 -12.53
CA TRP A 185 -13.07 -13.03 -11.18
C TRP A 185 -14.03 -11.84 -11.19
N TRP A 186 -13.78 -10.84 -12.07
CA TRP A 186 -14.64 -9.67 -12.21
C TRP A 186 -16.05 -10.04 -12.68
N ALA A 187 -16.17 -10.91 -13.67
CA ALA A 187 -17.47 -11.39 -14.15
C ALA A 187 -18.29 -12.07 -13.04
N ARG A 188 -17.61 -12.80 -12.15
CA ARG A 188 -18.26 -13.54 -11.06
C ARG A 188 -18.66 -12.66 -9.86
N HIS A 189 -17.79 -11.71 -9.48
CA HIS A 189 -17.93 -10.97 -8.23
C HIS A 189 -18.35 -9.52 -8.40
N ARG A 190 -18.16 -8.98 -9.59
CA ARG A 190 -18.50 -7.62 -9.97
C ARG A 190 -19.07 -7.65 -11.40
N PRO A 191 -20.21 -8.34 -11.63
CA PRO A 191 -20.86 -8.28 -12.93
C PRO A 191 -21.12 -6.82 -13.29
N SER A 192 -20.89 -6.45 -14.55
CA SER A 192 -21.19 -5.11 -15.06
C SER A 192 -22.64 -4.76 -14.71
N ASP A 193 -22.81 -3.58 -14.16
CA ASP A 193 -24.16 -3.05 -13.95
C ASP A 193 -24.72 -2.74 -15.34
N ASP A 194 -25.56 -3.62 -15.91
CA ASP A 194 -26.17 -3.48 -17.24
C ASP A 194 -26.93 -2.14 -17.43
N ARG A 195 -27.13 -1.40 -16.36
CA ARG A 195 -27.68 -0.03 -16.39
C ARG A 195 -26.73 0.99 -17.00
N VAL A 196 -25.44 0.90 -16.75
CA VAL A 196 -24.47 1.88 -17.27
C VAL A 196 -24.23 1.66 -18.76
N GLU A 197 -24.20 0.41 -19.22
CA GLU A 197 -24.08 0.10 -20.65
C GLU A 197 -25.33 0.53 -21.43
N ARG A 198 -26.53 0.30 -20.90
CA ARG A 198 -27.79 0.77 -21.52
C ARG A 198 -27.88 2.28 -21.61
N VAL A 199 -27.47 3.01 -20.57
CA VAL A 199 -27.48 4.49 -20.59
C VAL A 199 -26.48 5.04 -21.61
N LEU A 200 -25.35 4.36 -21.83
CA LEU A 200 -24.38 4.76 -22.85
C LEU A 200 -24.85 4.42 -24.26
N GLU A 201 -25.54 3.30 -24.47
CA GLU A 201 -26.12 2.96 -25.74
C GLU A 201 -27.30 3.89 -26.12
N GLU A 202 -28.14 4.27 -25.16
CA GLU A 202 -29.23 5.24 -25.34
C GLU A 202 -28.73 6.69 -25.55
N ALA A 203 -27.53 7.03 -25.10
CA ALA A 203 -26.94 8.36 -25.26
C ALA A 203 -26.18 8.53 -26.59
N VAL A 204 -25.89 7.44 -27.29
CA VAL A 204 -25.14 7.42 -28.58
C VAL A 204 -26.03 7.13 -29.78
N GLY A 205 -27.27 6.71 -29.58
CA GLY A 205 -28.29 6.48 -30.60
C GLY A 205 -29.26 7.66 -30.75
#